data_70dde9fc8d4b0615afb94459065ae1ba
#
_entry.id   70dde9fc8d4b0615afb94459065ae1ba
#
_cell.length_a   1.000
_cell.length_b   1.000
_cell.length_c   1.000
_cell.angle_alpha   90.00
_cell.angle_beta   90.00
_cell.angle_gamma   90.00
#
_symmetry.space_group_name_H-M   'P 1'
#
loop_
_entity.id
_entity.type
_entity.pdbx_description
1 polymer ?
#
loop_
_entity_poly.entity_id
_entity_poly.type
_entity_poly.pdbx_seq_one_letter_code
_entity_poly.pdbx_strand_id
1 'polypeptide(L)'
;MAKLDKSLYTKEEWRAMQAQRNYDKSVHRAMKSGLPIPPMEVQTVSDFKKSKKSKILIATATPIVPQDEPQVTPEPIRLPLEGNIAFVLGNGSSRKDIPLTHLREWGLIYGCNALYREYAPDYLVAVDAKMVTEICENNWQLRYPVWTNPNKNMEKYKGLNFFKPSQGWSSGPTALWLATEHQHTTLYILGFDYIGNEEGKLNNIYGSTRNYRKLSDPATYHGNWLRQTGIVIQKNHKKQYIRVVQDDRKGFQAEEFQRHHNYSEMTVSDFRNAFCRPKPVQN
;
A
#
# COMPACT_ATOMS: atom_id res chain seq x y z
N MET A 1 -0.64 4.94 20.52
CA MET A 1 0.49 4.38 19.73
C MET A 1 0.93 3.09 20.38
N ALA A 2 0.78 1.95 19.71
CA ALA A 2 1.28 0.67 20.21
C ALA A 2 2.81 0.76 20.35
N LYS A 3 3.37 0.28 21.46
CA LYS A 3 4.81 0.12 21.60
C LYS A 3 5.25 -0.98 20.64
N LEU A 4 6.12 -0.62 19.70
CA LEU A 4 6.79 -1.59 18.83
C LEU A 4 7.59 -2.54 19.72
N ASP A 5 7.45 -3.83 19.48
CA ASP A 5 8.23 -4.83 20.19
C ASP A 5 9.67 -4.84 19.65
N LYS A 6 10.61 -4.40 20.48
CA LYS A 6 12.02 -4.28 20.14
C LYS A 6 12.67 -5.65 19.82
N SER A 7 12.11 -6.75 20.33
CA SER A 7 12.66 -8.08 20.15
C SER A 7 12.54 -8.61 18.71
N LEU A 8 11.66 -8.01 17.91
CA LEU A 8 11.40 -8.38 16.51
C LEU A 8 12.38 -7.76 15.50
N TYR A 9 13.31 -6.93 15.98
CA TYR A 9 14.21 -6.16 15.12
C TYR A 9 15.66 -6.34 15.53
N THR A 10 16.58 -6.35 14.58
CA THR A 10 17.99 -6.20 14.87
C THR A 10 18.26 -4.85 15.55
N LYS A 11 19.36 -4.73 16.25
CA LYS A 11 19.74 -3.47 16.92
C LYS A 11 19.88 -2.30 15.93
N GLU A 12 20.28 -2.59 14.70
CA GLU A 12 20.46 -1.62 13.62
C GLU A 12 19.13 -1.20 13.03
N GLU A 13 18.25 -2.14 12.70
CA GLU A 13 16.89 -1.86 12.24
C GLU A 13 16.10 -1.05 13.27
N TRP A 14 16.24 -1.39 14.55
CA TRP A 14 15.60 -0.64 15.62
C TRP A 14 16.12 0.80 15.72
N ARG A 15 17.44 1.02 15.60
CA ARG A 15 18.03 2.36 15.59
C ARG A 15 17.57 3.18 14.39
N ALA A 16 17.61 2.62 13.20
CA ALA A 16 17.13 3.27 11.98
C ALA A 16 15.66 3.67 12.08
N MET A 17 14.82 2.78 12.62
CA MET A 17 13.40 3.07 12.82
C MET A 17 13.17 4.15 13.89
N GLN A 18 13.96 4.19 14.97
CA GLN A 18 13.88 5.26 15.97
C GLN A 18 14.35 6.61 15.41
N ALA A 19 15.43 6.62 14.63
CA ALA A 19 15.91 7.82 13.95
C ALA A 19 14.83 8.38 13.02
N GLN A 20 14.20 7.52 12.22
CA GLN A 20 13.10 7.90 11.33
C GLN A 20 11.91 8.48 12.11
N ARG A 21 11.47 7.83 13.19
CA ARG A 21 10.36 8.34 14.03
C ARG A 21 10.67 9.71 14.63
N ASN A 22 11.91 9.95 15.00
CA ASN A 22 12.34 11.24 15.55
C ASN A 22 12.36 12.31 14.46
N TYR A 23 12.84 11.97 13.26
CA TYR A 23 12.78 12.85 12.10
C TYR A 23 11.33 13.21 11.76
N ASP A 24 10.43 12.21 11.64
CA ASP A 24 9.01 12.42 11.34
C ASP A 24 8.34 13.36 12.38
N LYS A 25 8.69 13.21 13.65
CA LYS A 25 8.22 14.13 14.71
C LYS A 25 8.76 15.55 14.52
N SER A 26 10.02 15.69 14.11
CA SER A 26 10.64 16.99 13.87
C SER A 26 10.00 17.69 12.66
N VAL A 27 9.76 16.96 11.58
CA VAL A 27 9.02 17.43 10.40
C VAL A 27 7.61 17.88 10.78
N HIS A 28 6.87 17.04 11.51
CA HIS A 28 5.51 17.38 11.94
C HIS A 28 5.48 18.63 12.81
N ARG A 29 6.48 18.80 13.68
CA ARG A 29 6.62 19.99 14.53
C ARG A 29 6.95 21.23 13.70
N ALA A 30 7.88 21.12 12.75
CA ALA A 30 8.25 22.22 11.84
C ALA A 30 7.04 22.68 11.01
N MET A 31 6.29 21.74 10.42
CA MET A 31 5.07 22.05 9.65
C MET A 31 4.01 22.76 10.50
N LYS A 32 3.82 22.31 11.76
CA LYS A 32 2.85 22.93 12.68
C LYS A 32 3.25 24.35 13.10
N SER A 33 4.53 24.66 13.10
CA SER A 33 5.10 25.94 13.53
C SER A 33 5.47 26.87 12.37
N GLY A 34 5.22 26.46 11.10
CA GLY A 34 5.60 27.25 9.93
C GLY A 34 7.13 27.37 9.72
N LEU A 35 7.91 26.51 10.37
CA LEU A 35 9.37 26.50 10.25
C LEU A 35 9.82 25.63 9.06
N PRO A 36 11.01 25.90 8.48
CA PRO A 36 11.56 25.06 7.43
C PRO A 36 11.75 23.62 7.92
N ILE A 37 11.50 22.66 7.01
CA ILE A 37 11.67 21.24 7.31
C ILE A 37 13.16 20.94 7.46
N PRO A 38 13.60 20.31 8.57
CA PRO A 38 15.01 19.96 8.76
C PRO A 38 15.47 18.97 7.68
N PRO A 39 16.70 19.08 7.17
CA PRO A 39 17.26 18.11 6.23
C PRO A 39 17.32 16.72 6.88
N MET A 40 17.09 15.67 6.09
CA MET A 40 17.28 14.31 6.54
C MET A 40 18.76 13.97 6.50
N GLU A 41 19.37 13.59 7.61
CA GLU A 41 20.70 12.97 7.58
C GLU A 41 20.59 11.59 6.92
N VAL A 42 21.10 11.48 5.70
CA VAL A 42 21.19 10.22 4.96
C VAL A 42 22.33 9.42 5.56
N GLN A 43 22.02 8.43 6.40
CA GLN A 43 23.00 7.40 6.73
C GLN A 43 23.29 6.59 5.46
N THR A 44 24.52 6.68 4.98
CA THR A 44 24.96 6.05 3.73
C THR A 44 24.89 4.53 3.81
N VAL A 45 24.62 3.91 2.66
CA VAL A 45 24.43 2.46 2.45
C VAL A 45 25.63 1.58 2.87
N SER A 46 26.76 2.17 3.26
CA SER A 46 27.93 1.46 3.79
C SER A 46 27.67 0.72 5.11
N ASP A 47 26.67 1.12 5.88
CA ASP A 47 26.37 0.54 7.20
C ASP A 47 25.50 -0.70 7.16
N PHE A 48 24.99 -1.08 5.98
CA PHE A 48 24.06 -2.21 5.82
C PHE A 48 24.71 -3.53 5.36
N LYS A 49 26.03 -3.60 5.24
CA LYS A 49 26.71 -4.85 4.88
C LYS A 49 26.95 -5.71 6.12
N LYS A 50 26.00 -6.50 6.50
CA LYS A 50 26.02 -7.81 7.17
C LYS A 50 24.74 -8.04 8.01
N SER A 51 23.62 -8.29 7.37
CA SER A 51 22.55 -8.99 8.07
C SER A 51 22.12 -10.20 7.25
N LYS A 52 22.11 -11.35 7.93
CA LYS A 52 21.63 -12.62 7.40
C LYS A 52 20.21 -12.44 6.88
N LYS A 53 19.92 -12.97 5.69
CA LYS A 53 18.59 -13.05 5.10
C LYS A 53 17.59 -13.60 6.12
N SER A 54 16.85 -12.75 6.78
CA SER A 54 15.67 -13.16 7.53
C SER A 54 14.62 -13.56 6.48
N LYS A 55 14.33 -14.88 6.40
CA LYS A 55 13.17 -15.34 5.64
C LYS A 55 11.94 -14.77 6.34
N ILE A 56 11.26 -13.83 5.68
CA ILE A 56 9.96 -13.34 6.12
C ILE A 56 8.97 -14.48 5.92
N LEU A 57 8.55 -15.10 7.01
CA LEU A 57 7.45 -16.05 7.01
C LEU A 57 6.16 -15.26 6.96
N ILE A 58 5.59 -15.13 5.77
CA ILE A 58 4.21 -14.67 5.62
C ILE A 58 3.35 -15.88 6.03
N ALA A 59 2.73 -15.78 7.20
CA ALA A 59 1.78 -16.79 7.62
C ALA A 59 0.55 -16.72 6.71
N THR A 60 0.37 -17.72 5.85
CA THR A 60 -0.89 -17.94 5.16
C THR A 60 -1.87 -18.54 6.16
N ALA A 61 -2.66 -17.70 6.81
CA ALA A 61 -3.80 -18.19 7.58
C ALA A 61 -4.94 -18.47 6.59
N THR A 62 -5.32 -19.72 6.49
CA THR A 62 -6.57 -20.11 5.82
C THR A 62 -7.74 -19.48 6.59
N PRO A 63 -8.70 -18.80 5.94
CA PRO A 63 -9.85 -18.26 6.62
C PRO A 63 -10.62 -19.40 7.30
N ILE A 64 -10.81 -19.33 8.61
CA ILE A 64 -11.73 -20.22 9.32
C ILE A 64 -13.11 -19.67 9.06
N VAL A 65 -13.82 -20.24 8.09
CA VAL A 65 -15.23 -19.97 7.83
C VAL A 65 -16.04 -20.61 8.96
N PRO A 66 -16.93 -19.86 9.65
CA PRO A 66 -17.89 -20.49 10.55
C PRO A 66 -18.77 -21.45 9.73
N GLN A 67 -18.78 -22.72 10.11
CA GLN A 67 -19.68 -23.70 9.53
C GLN A 67 -21.06 -23.48 10.15
N ASP A 68 -21.92 -22.67 9.54
CA ASP A 68 -23.38 -22.74 9.68
C ASP A 68 -24.01 -21.52 8.99
N GLU A 69 -24.05 -21.59 7.64
CA GLU A 69 -25.10 -21.04 6.78
C GLU A 69 -24.71 -21.32 5.32
N PRO A 70 -25.64 -21.78 4.45
CA PRO A 70 -25.32 -22.01 3.05
C PRO A 70 -25.27 -20.65 2.32
N GLN A 71 -24.16 -19.96 2.42
CA GLN A 71 -23.88 -18.81 1.57
C GLN A 71 -23.18 -19.33 0.30
N VAL A 72 -23.91 -19.38 -0.79
CA VAL A 72 -23.35 -19.51 -2.13
C VAL A 72 -22.61 -18.21 -2.41
N THR A 73 -21.38 -18.10 -1.92
CA THR A 73 -20.43 -17.14 -2.44
C THR A 73 -19.82 -17.75 -3.69
N PRO A 74 -19.95 -17.13 -4.87
CA PRO A 74 -19.17 -17.59 -6.00
C PRO A 74 -17.69 -17.44 -5.62
N GLU A 75 -16.97 -18.54 -5.49
CA GLU A 75 -15.51 -18.48 -5.39
C GLU A 75 -15.00 -17.70 -6.61
N PRO A 76 -14.15 -16.71 -6.43
CA PRO A 76 -13.53 -16.07 -7.56
C PRO A 76 -12.70 -17.14 -8.28
N ILE A 77 -13.09 -17.49 -9.50
CA ILE A 77 -12.33 -18.39 -10.34
C ILE A 77 -10.97 -17.71 -10.60
N ARG A 78 -9.97 -18.16 -9.88
CA ARG A 78 -8.58 -17.72 -10.07
C ARG A 78 -8.01 -18.48 -11.24
N LEU A 79 -8.15 -17.91 -12.42
CA LEU A 79 -7.40 -18.40 -13.58
C LEU A 79 -5.90 -18.15 -13.30
N PRO A 80 -5.01 -19.13 -13.59
CA PRO A 80 -3.57 -18.87 -13.58
C PRO A 80 -3.31 -17.79 -14.62
N LEU A 81 -2.84 -16.62 -14.12
CA LEU A 81 -2.56 -15.47 -14.96
C LEU A 81 -1.21 -15.68 -15.64
N GLU A 82 -1.23 -15.92 -16.94
CA GLU A 82 -0.03 -15.78 -17.74
C GLU A 82 0.46 -14.34 -17.65
N GLY A 83 1.71 -14.16 -17.19
CA GLY A 83 2.29 -12.83 -17.02
C GLY A 83 1.92 -12.15 -15.71
N ASN A 84 2.18 -12.72 -14.62
CA ASN A 84 2.41 -12.29 -13.22
C ASN A 84 2.20 -10.78 -12.91
N ILE A 85 1.07 -10.20 -13.37
CA ILE A 85 0.70 -8.80 -13.16
C ILE A 85 -0.04 -8.64 -11.84
N ALA A 86 0.27 -7.55 -11.11
CA ALA A 86 -0.53 -7.09 -9.99
C ALA A 86 -0.87 -5.61 -10.12
N PHE A 87 -2.04 -5.24 -9.59
CA PHE A 87 -2.49 -3.86 -9.46
C PHE A 87 -2.52 -3.47 -7.99
N VAL A 88 -1.79 -2.42 -7.63
CA VAL A 88 -1.74 -1.90 -6.26
C VAL A 88 -2.47 -0.57 -6.22
N LEU A 89 -3.61 -0.54 -5.50
CA LEU A 89 -4.54 0.57 -5.48
C LEU A 89 -4.39 1.39 -4.21
N GLY A 90 -3.79 2.57 -4.34
CA GLY A 90 -3.83 3.65 -3.35
C GLY A 90 -5.15 4.42 -3.38
N ASN A 91 -5.25 5.48 -2.60
CA ASN A 91 -6.48 6.25 -2.45
C ASN A 91 -6.38 7.69 -2.99
N GLY A 92 -5.34 8.00 -3.76
CA GLY A 92 -5.19 9.28 -4.44
C GLY A 92 -6.22 9.46 -5.56
N SER A 93 -6.57 10.71 -5.84
CA SER A 93 -7.63 11.05 -6.80
C SER A 93 -7.28 10.71 -8.24
N SER A 94 -6.00 10.49 -8.57
CA SER A 94 -5.57 10.12 -9.93
C SER A 94 -6.22 8.83 -10.45
N ARG A 95 -6.68 7.94 -9.55
CA ARG A 95 -7.37 6.71 -9.95
C ARG A 95 -8.90 6.82 -9.96
N LYS A 96 -9.49 7.98 -9.59
CA LYS A 96 -10.93 8.13 -9.35
C LYS A 96 -11.78 7.64 -10.53
N ASP A 97 -11.36 7.97 -11.73
CA ASP A 97 -12.11 7.68 -12.96
C ASP A 97 -11.60 6.43 -13.70
N ILE A 98 -10.78 5.61 -13.04
CA ILE A 98 -10.29 4.35 -13.60
C ILE A 98 -11.28 3.22 -13.26
N PRO A 99 -11.96 2.61 -14.25
CA PRO A 99 -12.83 1.47 -14.02
C PRO A 99 -12.03 0.26 -13.51
N LEU A 100 -12.44 -0.29 -12.36
CA LEU A 100 -11.74 -1.42 -11.74
C LEU A 100 -12.27 -2.79 -12.20
N THR A 101 -13.41 -2.81 -12.91
CA THR A 101 -14.19 -4.01 -13.20
C THR A 101 -13.39 -5.09 -13.92
N HIS A 102 -12.60 -4.71 -14.93
CA HIS A 102 -11.85 -5.65 -15.74
C HIS A 102 -10.43 -5.94 -15.25
N LEU A 103 -9.95 -5.22 -14.26
CA LEU A 103 -8.55 -5.39 -13.80
C LEU A 103 -8.25 -6.80 -13.32
N ARG A 104 -9.23 -7.47 -12.70
CA ARG A 104 -9.07 -8.84 -12.21
C ARG A 104 -8.86 -9.88 -13.32
N GLU A 105 -9.29 -9.58 -14.54
CA GLU A 105 -9.05 -10.44 -15.70
C GLU A 105 -7.57 -10.44 -16.11
N TRP A 106 -6.83 -9.39 -15.71
CA TRP A 106 -5.43 -9.19 -16.07
C TRP A 106 -4.46 -9.53 -14.94
N GLY A 107 -4.86 -9.34 -13.68
CA GLY A 107 -3.98 -9.57 -12.54
C GLY A 107 -4.66 -9.46 -11.19
N LEU A 108 -3.94 -9.83 -10.13
CA LEU A 108 -4.42 -9.71 -8.76
C LEU A 108 -4.43 -8.25 -8.31
N ILE A 109 -5.42 -7.92 -7.48
CA ILE A 109 -5.65 -6.57 -6.98
C ILE A 109 -5.33 -6.48 -5.50
N TYR A 110 -4.41 -5.58 -5.16
CA TYR A 110 -4.02 -5.24 -3.80
C TYR A 110 -4.55 -3.86 -3.48
N GLY A 111 -5.52 -3.78 -2.60
CA GLY A 111 -6.11 -2.52 -2.19
C GLY A 111 -5.66 -2.07 -0.81
N CYS A 112 -5.91 -0.81 -0.47
CA CYS A 112 -5.64 -0.33 0.87
C CYS A 112 -6.83 0.42 1.49
N ASN A 113 -6.95 0.29 2.81
CA ASN A 113 -7.90 1.03 3.65
C ASN A 113 -9.36 0.90 3.17
N ALA A 114 -9.99 2.02 2.78
CA ALA A 114 -11.41 2.09 2.46
C ALA A 114 -11.79 1.58 1.06
N LEU A 115 -10.86 1.05 0.27
CA LEU A 115 -11.19 0.50 -1.05
C LEU A 115 -12.32 -0.56 -0.98
N TYR A 116 -12.37 -1.32 0.11
CA TYR A 116 -13.38 -2.35 0.32
C TYR A 116 -14.83 -1.83 0.29
N ARG A 117 -15.05 -0.53 0.46
CA ARG A 117 -16.38 0.08 0.43
C ARG A 117 -16.98 0.12 -0.97
N GLU A 118 -16.16 0.11 -1.99
CA GLU A 118 -16.57 0.21 -3.41
C GLU A 118 -16.14 -0.99 -4.26
N TYR A 119 -15.08 -1.69 -3.86
CA TYR A 119 -14.51 -2.78 -4.63
C TYR A 119 -13.91 -3.85 -3.73
N ALA A 120 -14.08 -5.12 -4.10
CA ALA A 120 -13.49 -6.25 -3.39
C ALA A 120 -12.11 -6.60 -3.98
N PRO A 121 -10.99 -6.10 -3.43
CA PRO A 121 -9.67 -6.52 -3.89
C PRO A 121 -9.37 -7.97 -3.49
N ASP A 122 -8.40 -8.61 -4.14
CA ASP A 122 -7.94 -9.93 -3.76
C ASP A 122 -7.23 -9.90 -2.39
N TYR A 123 -6.55 -8.81 -2.09
CA TYR A 123 -5.90 -8.54 -0.81
C TYR A 123 -6.17 -7.10 -0.37
N LEU A 124 -6.67 -6.94 0.84
CA LEU A 124 -6.86 -5.62 1.44
C LEU A 124 -5.81 -5.40 2.53
N VAL A 125 -5.09 -4.28 2.48
CA VAL A 125 -4.12 -3.89 3.52
C VAL A 125 -4.61 -2.65 4.26
N ALA A 126 -4.74 -2.74 5.57
CA ALA A 126 -5.06 -1.61 6.43
C ALA A 126 -4.22 -1.67 7.70
N VAL A 127 -3.47 -0.61 8.00
CA VAL A 127 -2.57 -0.56 9.17
C VAL A 127 -3.05 0.38 10.28
N ASP A 128 -3.98 1.27 9.98
CA ASP A 128 -4.56 2.18 10.96
C ASP A 128 -5.65 1.49 11.76
N ALA A 129 -5.52 1.48 13.09
CA ALA A 129 -6.44 0.77 13.98
C ALA A 129 -7.91 1.14 13.78
N LYS A 130 -8.22 2.42 13.53
CA LYS A 130 -9.60 2.87 13.27
C LYS A 130 -10.17 2.26 11.98
N MET A 131 -9.36 2.17 10.94
CA MET A 131 -9.76 1.58 9.67
C MET A 131 -9.94 0.06 9.80
N VAL A 132 -9.01 -0.62 10.48
CA VAL A 132 -9.12 -2.07 10.75
C VAL A 132 -10.39 -2.37 11.56
N THR A 133 -10.68 -1.56 12.57
CA THR A 133 -11.93 -1.69 13.37
C THR A 133 -13.16 -1.57 12.47
N GLU A 134 -13.21 -0.56 11.59
CA GLU A 134 -14.33 -0.40 10.65
C GLU A 134 -14.50 -1.59 9.72
N ILE A 135 -13.41 -2.11 9.16
CA ILE A 135 -13.41 -3.31 8.31
C ILE A 135 -14.01 -4.51 9.07
N CYS A 136 -13.62 -4.68 10.35
CA CYS A 136 -14.09 -5.76 11.19
C CYS A 136 -15.56 -5.59 11.65
N GLU A 137 -15.99 -4.35 11.90
CA GLU A 137 -17.40 -4.05 12.19
C GLU A 137 -18.33 -4.41 11.03
N ASN A 138 -17.81 -4.37 9.79
CA ASN A 138 -18.52 -4.82 8.59
C ASN A 138 -18.31 -6.30 8.26
N ASN A 139 -17.66 -7.06 9.13
CA ASN A 139 -17.34 -8.48 8.94
C ASN A 139 -16.62 -8.79 7.63
N TRP A 140 -15.95 -7.80 7.05
CA TRP A 140 -15.28 -7.94 5.75
C TRP A 140 -14.15 -8.97 5.79
N GLN A 141 -13.36 -8.99 6.85
CA GLN A 141 -12.24 -9.89 7.07
C GLN A 141 -12.65 -11.37 7.19
N LEU A 142 -13.92 -11.64 7.41
CA LEU A 142 -14.44 -13.01 7.44
C LEU A 142 -14.72 -13.57 6.03
N ARG A 143 -14.76 -12.71 5.01
CA ARG A 143 -15.06 -13.06 3.62
C ARG A 143 -13.88 -12.85 2.66
N TYR A 144 -12.99 -11.90 2.98
CA TYR A 144 -11.90 -11.51 2.11
C TYR A 144 -10.59 -11.37 2.89
N PRO A 145 -9.43 -11.67 2.28
CA PRO A 145 -8.13 -11.52 2.93
C PRO A 145 -7.85 -10.07 3.33
N VAL A 146 -7.72 -9.82 4.63
CA VAL A 146 -7.35 -8.52 5.20
C VAL A 146 -6.04 -8.68 5.96
N TRP A 147 -5.06 -7.85 5.61
CA TRP A 147 -3.73 -7.84 6.20
C TRP A 147 -3.51 -6.57 7.01
N THR A 148 -2.95 -6.71 8.21
CA THR A 148 -2.67 -5.60 9.12
C THR A 148 -1.38 -5.83 9.92
N ASN A 149 -0.89 -4.77 10.55
CA ASN A 149 0.22 -4.88 11.49
C ASN A 149 -0.24 -5.54 12.81
N PRO A 150 0.63 -6.31 13.48
CA PRO A 150 0.35 -6.87 14.79
C PRO A 150 -0.07 -5.79 15.78
N ASN A 151 -1.23 -5.98 16.40
CA ASN A 151 -1.77 -5.07 17.40
C ASN A 151 -2.69 -5.88 18.35
N LYS A 152 -2.38 -5.89 19.65
CA LYS A 152 -3.16 -6.62 20.66
C LYS A 152 -4.65 -6.30 20.61
N ASN A 153 -5.03 -5.06 20.31
CA ASN A 153 -6.44 -4.68 20.20
C ASN A 153 -7.14 -5.28 18.98
N MET A 154 -6.39 -5.75 18.00
CA MET A 154 -6.90 -6.37 16.77
C MET A 154 -6.94 -7.89 16.86
N GLU A 155 -6.22 -8.51 17.77
CA GLU A 155 -6.18 -9.97 17.96
C GLU A 155 -7.55 -10.57 18.33
N LYS A 156 -8.45 -9.76 18.88
CA LYS A 156 -9.84 -10.16 19.17
C LYS A 156 -10.69 -10.42 17.93
N TYR A 157 -10.30 -9.88 16.77
CA TYR A 157 -11.03 -10.07 15.54
C TYR A 157 -10.48 -11.29 14.76
N LYS A 158 -11.33 -12.29 14.59
CA LYS A 158 -11.03 -13.47 13.76
C LYS A 158 -10.92 -13.08 12.29
N GLY A 159 -10.15 -13.80 11.51
CA GLY A 159 -10.03 -13.62 10.06
C GLY A 159 -9.05 -12.53 9.62
N LEU A 160 -8.38 -11.83 10.52
CA LEU A 160 -7.30 -10.91 10.19
C LEU A 160 -5.98 -11.67 9.98
N ASN A 161 -5.23 -11.28 8.96
CA ASN A 161 -3.86 -11.72 8.73
C ASN A 161 -2.88 -10.67 9.28
N PHE A 162 -1.85 -11.11 9.98
CA PHE A 162 -0.88 -10.22 10.60
C PHE A 162 0.49 -10.35 9.94
N PHE A 163 1.09 -9.22 9.56
CA PHE A 163 2.48 -9.20 9.09
C PHE A 163 3.46 -9.59 10.19
N LYS A 164 4.34 -10.55 9.90
CA LYS A 164 5.37 -11.04 10.84
C LYS A 164 6.70 -11.25 10.10
N PRO A 165 7.68 -10.33 10.26
CA PRO A 165 7.62 -9.05 11.00
C PRO A 165 6.80 -7.98 10.26
N SER A 166 6.28 -7.02 11.03
CA SER A 166 5.66 -5.82 10.46
C SER A 166 6.72 -4.84 9.97
N GLN A 167 6.50 -4.23 8.81
CA GLN A 167 7.37 -3.16 8.32
C GLN A 167 7.12 -1.82 9.06
N GLY A 168 6.01 -1.68 9.78
CA GLY A 168 5.62 -0.44 10.43
C GLY A 168 5.31 0.70 9.45
N TRP A 169 5.00 0.37 8.20
CA TRP A 169 4.76 1.32 7.11
C TRP A 169 3.28 1.68 6.98
N SER A 170 3.00 2.69 6.13
CA SER A 170 1.66 3.09 5.73
C SER A 170 1.00 2.04 4.84
N SER A 171 -0.33 2.01 4.80
CA SER A 171 -1.11 0.97 4.12
C SER A 171 -0.78 0.81 2.63
N GLY A 172 -0.65 1.91 1.86
CA GLY A 172 -0.32 1.85 0.44
C GLY A 172 1.04 1.18 0.16
N PRO A 173 2.16 1.70 0.69
CA PRO A 173 3.47 1.06 0.55
C PRO A 173 3.52 -0.37 1.10
N THR A 174 2.75 -0.69 2.16
CA THR A 174 2.65 -2.05 2.67
C THR A 174 1.91 -2.97 1.72
N ALA A 175 0.86 -2.47 1.03
CA ALA A 175 0.17 -3.23 -0.01
C ALA A 175 1.09 -3.51 -1.21
N LEU A 176 1.90 -2.52 -1.61
CA LEU A 176 2.90 -2.70 -2.66
C LEU A 176 3.95 -3.74 -2.26
N TRP A 177 4.44 -3.66 -1.03
CA TRP A 177 5.38 -4.66 -0.51
C TRP A 177 4.76 -6.06 -0.50
N LEU A 178 3.52 -6.23 -0.01
CA LEU A 178 2.84 -7.52 -0.02
C LEU A 178 2.71 -8.09 -1.44
N ALA A 179 2.29 -7.28 -2.41
CA ALA A 179 2.21 -7.67 -3.81
C ALA A 179 3.58 -8.10 -4.36
N THR A 180 4.63 -7.41 -3.95
CA THR A 180 6.01 -7.75 -4.32
C THR A 180 6.45 -9.12 -3.77
N GLU A 181 6.13 -9.42 -2.52
CA GLU A 181 6.44 -10.72 -1.88
C GLU A 181 5.65 -11.88 -2.52
N HIS A 182 4.49 -11.63 -3.13
CA HIS A 182 3.68 -12.63 -3.82
C HIS A 182 4.17 -12.98 -5.23
N GLN A 183 5.43 -12.70 -5.55
CA GLN A 183 6.14 -13.14 -6.75
C GLN A 183 5.64 -12.56 -8.09
N HIS A 184 4.83 -11.51 -8.09
CA HIS A 184 4.49 -10.81 -9.34
C HIS A 184 5.75 -10.21 -9.97
N THR A 185 5.78 -10.19 -11.31
CA THR A 185 6.91 -9.64 -12.06
C THR A 185 6.69 -8.18 -12.46
N THR A 186 5.42 -7.78 -12.65
CA THR A 186 5.04 -6.44 -13.04
C THR A 186 3.94 -5.91 -12.12
N LEU A 187 4.18 -4.79 -11.48
CA LEU A 187 3.26 -4.16 -10.52
C LEU A 187 2.85 -2.78 -11.01
N TYR A 188 1.56 -2.62 -11.30
CA TYR A 188 0.97 -1.31 -11.63
C TYR A 188 0.50 -0.62 -10.35
N ILE A 189 0.91 0.63 -10.16
CA ILE A 189 0.68 1.41 -8.94
C ILE A 189 -0.26 2.56 -9.28
N LEU A 190 -1.49 2.51 -8.76
CA LEU A 190 -2.55 3.48 -9.03
C LEU A 190 -2.89 4.29 -7.77
N GLY A 191 -3.18 5.57 -7.91
CA GLY A 191 -3.58 6.42 -6.79
C GLY A 191 -2.49 6.65 -5.73
N PHE A 192 -1.21 6.57 -6.13
CA PHE A 192 -0.05 6.96 -5.31
C PHE A 192 0.39 8.36 -5.72
N ASP A 193 -0.43 9.34 -5.40
CA ASP A 193 -0.28 10.72 -5.87
C ASP A 193 0.78 11.50 -5.08
N TYR A 194 1.05 11.11 -3.85
CA TYR A 194 2.03 11.67 -2.91
C TYR A 194 1.77 13.12 -2.47
N ILE A 195 1.18 13.96 -3.30
CA ILE A 195 0.93 15.37 -3.00
C ILE A 195 -0.57 15.65 -2.77
N GLY A 196 -0.85 16.82 -2.22
CA GLY A 196 -2.21 17.37 -2.17
C GLY A 196 -2.78 17.70 -3.55
N ASN A 197 -4.03 18.18 -3.56
CA ASN A 197 -4.60 18.78 -4.75
C ASN A 197 -3.91 20.11 -5.07
N GLU A 198 -4.31 20.78 -6.15
CA GLU A 198 -3.75 22.06 -6.60
C GLU A 198 -3.81 23.18 -5.55
N GLU A 199 -4.78 23.10 -4.61
CA GLU A 199 -4.92 24.04 -3.48
C GLU A 199 -4.08 23.63 -2.25
N GLY A 200 -3.23 22.60 -2.35
CA GLY A 200 -2.44 22.06 -1.22
C GLY A 200 -3.29 21.35 -0.16
N LYS A 201 -4.53 20.98 -0.49
CA LYS A 201 -5.46 20.26 0.39
C LYS A 201 -5.35 18.75 0.21
N LEU A 202 -6.07 18.02 1.06
CA LEU A 202 -6.07 16.56 1.05
C LEU A 202 -6.48 16.00 -0.32
N ASN A 203 -5.62 15.18 -0.90
CA ASN A 203 -5.87 14.43 -2.12
C ASN A 203 -6.16 12.96 -1.75
N ASN A 204 -7.44 12.64 -1.58
CA ASN A 204 -7.87 11.28 -1.24
C ASN A 204 -9.33 11.08 -1.64
N ILE A 205 -9.63 10.01 -2.36
CA ILE A 205 -10.98 9.68 -2.85
C ILE A 205 -12.00 9.56 -1.71
N TYR A 206 -11.56 9.08 -0.53
CA TYR A 206 -12.43 8.87 0.64
C TYR A 206 -12.37 10.04 1.62
N GLY A 207 -11.78 11.17 1.25
CA GLY A 207 -11.73 12.36 2.09
C GLY A 207 -13.12 12.77 2.57
N SER A 208 -13.21 13.30 3.79
CA SER A 208 -14.47 13.66 4.49
C SER A 208 -15.41 12.50 4.82
N THR A 209 -14.98 11.24 4.61
CA THR A 209 -15.75 10.07 5.05
C THR A 209 -15.25 9.55 6.40
N ARG A 210 -15.94 8.55 6.95
CA ARG A 210 -15.55 7.90 8.23
C ARG A 210 -14.08 7.50 8.21
N ASN A 211 -13.36 7.81 9.28
CA ASN A 211 -11.93 7.55 9.50
C ASN A 211 -10.95 8.30 8.57
N TYR A 212 -11.45 9.23 7.74
CA TYR A 212 -10.63 10.10 6.92
C TYR A 212 -10.74 11.56 7.35
N ARG A 213 -9.67 12.31 7.09
CA ARG A 213 -9.63 13.76 7.26
C ARG A 213 -10.56 14.44 6.26
N LYS A 214 -10.93 15.69 6.54
CA LYS A 214 -11.74 16.50 5.62
C LYS A 214 -10.95 16.83 4.35
N LEU A 215 -11.61 16.87 3.22
CA LEU A 215 -11.00 17.31 1.95
C LEU A 215 -10.45 18.73 2.02
N SER A 216 -11.03 19.58 2.89
CA SER A 216 -10.56 20.95 3.15
C SER A 216 -9.28 21.01 4.00
N ASP A 217 -8.88 19.93 4.64
CA ASP A 217 -7.67 19.92 5.46
C ASP A 217 -6.40 20.01 4.59
N PRO A 218 -5.31 20.59 5.11
CA PRO A 218 -4.02 20.59 4.42
C PRO A 218 -3.58 19.18 4.01
N ALA A 219 -2.85 19.05 2.92
CA ALA A 219 -2.31 17.78 2.47
C ALA A 219 -1.45 17.12 3.57
N THR A 220 -1.42 15.79 3.57
CA THR A 220 -0.54 15.04 4.46
C THR A 220 0.88 15.05 3.88
N TYR A 221 1.89 15.22 4.75
CA TYR A 221 3.28 15.07 4.33
C TYR A 221 3.55 13.69 3.73
N HIS A 222 4.03 13.66 2.52
CA HIS A 222 4.16 12.45 1.70
C HIS A 222 5.49 11.69 1.86
N GLY A 223 6.51 12.30 2.46
CA GLY A 223 7.87 11.76 2.47
C GLY A 223 7.98 10.33 3.00
N ASN A 224 7.13 9.95 3.96
CA ASN A 224 7.10 8.56 4.43
C ASN A 224 6.61 7.59 3.36
N TRP A 225 5.57 7.96 2.63
CA TRP A 225 5.02 7.12 1.56
C TRP A 225 6.01 6.98 0.42
N LEU A 226 6.62 8.09 0.02
CA LEU A 226 7.65 8.14 -1.03
C LEU A 226 8.84 7.24 -0.66
N ARG A 227 9.43 7.45 0.52
CA ARG A 227 10.55 6.65 1.01
C ARG A 227 10.23 5.14 1.10
N GLN A 228 9.07 4.79 1.65
CA GLN A 228 8.65 3.39 1.82
C GLN A 228 8.44 2.71 0.46
N THR A 229 7.83 3.40 -0.51
CA THR A 229 7.68 2.91 -1.88
C THR A 229 9.05 2.76 -2.56
N GLY A 230 9.94 3.75 -2.41
CA GLY A 230 11.31 3.70 -2.95
C GLY A 230 12.11 2.50 -2.43
N ILE A 231 11.97 2.16 -1.16
CA ILE A 231 12.61 0.96 -0.58
C ILE A 231 12.11 -0.33 -1.26
N VAL A 232 10.81 -0.43 -1.55
CA VAL A 232 10.27 -1.61 -2.25
C VAL A 232 10.87 -1.72 -3.65
N ILE A 233 10.87 -0.63 -4.41
CA ILE A 233 11.41 -0.58 -5.79
C ILE A 233 12.91 -0.94 -5.78
N GLN A 234 13.69 -0.27 -4.94
CA GLN A 234 15.14 -0.46 -4.85
C GLN A 234 15.55 -1.88 -4.49
N LYS A 235 14.84 -2.51 -3.52
CA LYS A 235 15.19 -3.84 -3.05
C LYS A 235 14.82 -4.96 -4.01
N ASN A 236 13.96 -4.70 -4.99
CA ASN A 236 13.38 -5.72 -5.86
C ASN A 236 13.64 -5.44 -7.34
N HIS A 237 14.90 -5.21 -7.67
CA HIS A 237 15.37 -4.79 -8.99
C HIS A 237 15.03 -5.76 -10.16
N LYS A 238 14.58 -6.98 -9.87
CA LYS A 238 14.12 -7.96 -10.88
C LYS A 238 12.65 -7.82 -11.25
N LYS A 239 11.91 -6.93 -10.59
CA LYS A 239 10.49 -6.68 -10.83
C LYS A 239 10.30 -5.32 -11.48
N GLN A 240 9.24 -5.15 -12.26
CA GLN A 240 8.90 -3.89 -12.90
C GLN A 240 7.80 -3.19 -12.09
N TYR A 241 7.98 -1.93 -11.81
CA TYR A 241 7.05 -1.05 -11.11
C TYR A 241 6.61 0.06 -12.05
N ILE A 242 5.31 0.10 -12.36
CA ILE A 242 4.76 1.06 -13.32
C ILE A 242 3.73 1.92 -12.57
N ARG A 243 4.06 3.17 -12.31
CA ARG A 243 3.13 4.10 -11.68
C ARG A 243 2.21 4.71 -12.72
N VAL A 244 0.90 4.64 -12.46
CA VAL A 244 -0.10 5.28 -13.31
C VAL A 244 -0.26 6.74 -12.87
N VAL A 245 -0.02 7.66 -13.79
CA VAL A 245 -0.03 9.12 -13.57
C VAL A 245 -1.07 9.80 -14.46
N GLN A 246 -1.51 11.00 -14.10
CA GLN A 246 -2.43 11.79 -14.92
C GLN A 246 -1.85 12.07 -16.31
N ASP A 247 -2.72 12.20 -17.30
CA ASP A 247 -2.35 12.36 -18.70
C ASP A 247 -1.51 13.62 -18.97
N ASP A 248 -1.82 14.71 -18.24
CA ASP A 248 -1.09 15.97 -18.32
C ASP A 248 0.27 15.94 -17.59
N ARG A 249 0.55 14.86 -16.85
CA ARG A 249 1.78 14.64 -16.07
C ARG A 249 2.14 15.77 -15.09
N LYS A 250 1.17 16.61 -14.72
CA LYS A 250 1.39 17.74 -13.78
C LYS A 250 1.45 17.29 -12.32
N GLY A 251 1.12 16.05 -12.03
CA GLY A 251 1.20 15.47 -10.69
C GLY A 251 2.64 15.39 -10.17
N PHE A 252 2.78 14.83 -8.99
CA PHE A 252 4.08 14.66 -8.33
C PHE A 252 5.05 13.86 -9.20
N GLN A 253 6.21 14.47 -9.47
CA GLN A 253 7.31 13.83 -10.19
C GLN A 253 8.18 13.07 -9.18
N ALA A 254 8.17 11.75 -9.29
CA ALA A 254 8.92 10.88 -8.38
C ALA A 254 10.38 10.70 -8.88
N GLU A 255 11.16 11.79 -8.95
CA GLU A 255 12.54 11.77 -9.43
C GLU A 255 13.41 10.72 -8.74
N GLU A 256 13.15 10.46 -7.46
CA GLU A 256 13.85 9.43 -6.70
C GLU A 256 13.64 8.04 -7.29
N PHE A 257 12.46 7.75 -7.86
CA PHE A 257 12.16 6.45 -8.47
C PHE A 257 12.73 6.34 -9.88
N GLN A 258 12.80 7.45 -10.63
CA GLN A 258 13.33 7.47 -11.99
C GLN A 258 14.79 7.03 -12.09
N ARG A 259 15.51 7.03 -10.97
CA ARG A 259 16.89 6.50 -10.90
C ARG A 259 16.95 4.98 -10.95
N HIS A 260 15.83 4.29 -10.78
CA HIS A 260 15.76 2.84 -10.77
C HIS A 260 15.32 2.33 -12.15
N HIS A 261 16.14 1.49 -12.78
CA HIS A 261 15.87 0.91 -14.10
C HIS A 261 14.58 0.06 -14.16
N ASN A 262 14.08 -0.35 -13.03
CA ASN A 262 12.87 -1.16 -12.86
C ASN A 262 11.62 -0.32 -12.50
N TYR A 263 11.69 1.01 -12.64
CA TYR A 263 10.57 1.92 -12.48
C TYR A 263 10.27 2.66 -13.77
N SER A 264 8.99 2.82 -14.06
CA SER A 264 8.50 3.67 -15.15
C SER A 264 7.13 4.26 -14.82
N GLU A 265 6.66 5.15 -15.67
CA GLU A 265 5.34 5.77 -15.55
C GLU A 265 4.52 5.53 -16.81
N MET A 266 3.23 5.32 -16.62
CA MET A 266 2.22 5.16 -17.67
C MET A 266 1.10 6.19 -17.42
N THR A 267 0.54 6.75 -18.49
CA THR A 267 -0.62 7.67 -18.34
C THR A 267 -1.90 6.90 -17.99
N VAL A 268 -2.87 7.61 -17.39
CA VAL A 268 -4.22 7.05 -17.12
C VAL A 268 -4.87 6.59 -18.42
N SER A 269 -4.75 7.36 -19.49
CA SER A 269 -5.31 7.00 -20.81
C SER A 269 -4.69 5.72 -21.37
N ASP A 270 -3.37 5.58 -21.31
CA ASP A 270 -2.68 4.35 -21.77
C ASP A 270 -3.08 3.16 -20.91
N PHE A 271 -3.16 3.35 -19.57
CA PHE A 271 -3.58 2.31 -18.64
C PHE A 271 -5.01 1.84 -18.93
N ARG A 272 -5.95 2.78 -19.15
CA ARG A 272 -7.34 2.45 -19.50
C ARG A 272 -7.43 1.68 -20.80
N ASN A 273 -6.69 2.09 -21.82
CA ASN A 273 -6.63 1.39 -23.11
C ASN A 273 -6.08 -0.03 -22.97
N ALA A 274 -5.12 -0.25 -22.07
CA ALA A 274 -4.51 -1.57 -21.86
C ALA A 274 -5.40 -2.50 -21.02
N PHE A 275 -6.00 -2.03 -19.92
CA PHE A 275 -6.55 -2.89 -18.88
C PHE A 275 -8.03 -2.66 -18.53
N CYS A 276 -8.64 -1.53 -18.91
CA CYS A 276 -10.03 -1.23 -18.57
C CYS A 276 -11.03 -1.71 -19.65
N ARG A 277 -10.70 -2.80 -20.32
CA ARG A 277 -11.53 -3.52 -21.28
C ARG A 277 -11.43 -5.03 -21.03
N PRO A 278 -12.40 -5.82 -21.48
CA PRO A 278 -12.32 -7.27 -21.36
C PRO A 278 -11.00 -7.80 -21.97
N LYS A 279 -10.40 -8.76 -21.31
CA LYS A 279 -9.19 -9.43 -21.84
C LYS A 279 -9.57 -10.18 -23.12
N PRO A 280 -8.82 -10.02 -24.23
CA PRO A 280 -9.10 -10.79 -25.45
C PRO A 280 -9.06 -12.29 -25.16
N VAL A 281 -10.05 -13.02 -25.68
CA VAL A 281 -10.03 -14.49 -25.62
C VAL A 281 -8.87 -14.97 -26.48
N GLN A 282 -7.94 -15.68 -25.89
CA GLN A 282 -6.91 -16.37 -26.67
C GLN A 282 -7.56 -17.59 -27.34
N ASN A 283 -7.63 -17.57 -28.66
CA ASN A 283 -8.08 -18.72 -29.46
C ASN A 283 -7.00 -19.77 -29.54
#